data_77e3200ae57f412f643008263cb336ee
#
_entry.id   77e3200ae57f412f643008263cb336ee
#
_cell.length_a   1.000
_cell.length_b   1.000
_cell.length_c   1.000
_cell.angle_alpha   90.00
_cell.angle_beta   90.00
_cell.angle_gamma   90.00
#
_symmetry.space_group_name_H-M   'P 1'
#
loop_
_entity.id
_entity.type
_entity.pdbx_description
1 polymer ?
#
loop_
_entity_poly.entity_id
_entity_poly.type
_entity_poly.pdbx_seq_one_letter_code
_entity_poly.pdbx_strand_id
1 'polypeptide(L)'
;MAQGIYPVIISLDDYFVNREDTPRDPSGAYDFESLAALDIALFQSDMRRLMAGEEVLLPRYNFKTGRREVGSPLSIGQNHVVMIEGIHGLNPRLTDGLPESATYRVFISAFTQLNLDKHNRVPTTDTRLLRRIVRDAAHRGYTATATIGRWNSVRRGEKNHIFPYQNSADVFFNSALVYELSALKPLAEPLLLQVEQGTPERLEANRLMAFLQWFEPLPESDLRYVTNDSLLREFIGGSVLETFHPSHWYATRSVE
;
A
#
# COMPACT_ATOMS: atom_id res chain seq x y z
N MET A 1 -13.80 8.95 14.31
CA MET A 1 -14.21 8.56 15.68
C MET A 1 -14.56 9.77 16.56
N ALA A 2 -13.74 10.81 16.64
CA ALA A 2 -14.08 12.02 17.43
C ALA A 2 -15.37 12.75 16.97
N GLN A 3 -15.85 12.47 15.76
CA GLN A 3 -17.07 13.07 15.18
C GLN A 3 -18.22 12.07 15.06
N GLY A 4 -18.13 10.89 15.68
CA GLY A 4 -19.15 9.84 15.59
C GLY A 4 -19.16 9.10 14.24
N ILE A 5 -18.11 9.24 13.43
CA ILE A 5 -17.95 8.52 12.17
C ILE A 5 -17.04 7.30 12.40
N TYR A 6 -17.45 6.14 11.91
CA TYR A 6 -16.74 4.87 12.07
C TYR A 6 -16.17 4.41 10.72
N PRO A 7 -14.83 4.42 10.54
CA PRO A 7 -14.21 3.92 9.32
C PRO A 7 -14.24 2.39 9.30
N VAL A 8 -14.62 1.83 8.16
CA VAL A 8 -14.54 0.41 7.86
C VAL A 8 -13.59 0.23 6.69
N ILE A 9 -12.53 -0.55 6.88
CA ILE A 9 -11.50 -0.75 5.85
C ILE A 9 -11.85 -2.03 5.08
N ILE A 10 -11.87 -1.92 3.75
CA ILE A 10 -12.01 -3.04 2.82
C ILE A 10 -10.81 -3.02 1.89
N SER A 11 -10.00 -4.08 1.96
CA SER A 11 -8.86 -4.25 1.07
C SER A 11 -9.29 -4.86 -0.27
N LEU A 12 -8.88 -4.25 -1.37
CA LEU A 12 -9.06 -4.83 -2.71
C LEU A 12 -8.24 -6.12 -2.87
N ASP A 13 -7.18 -6.29 -2.11
CA ASP A 13 -6.36 -7.50 -2.14
C ASP A 13 -7.15 -8.74 -1.71
N ASP A 14 -8.20 -8.58 -0.91
CA ASP A 14 -9.09 -9.68 -0.52
C ASP A 14 -10.01 -10.15 -1.66
N TYR A 15 -10.13 -9.36 -2.72
CA TYR A 15 -10.94 -9.67 -3.91
C TYR A 15 -10.14 -10.28 -5.07
N PHE A 16 -8.87 -10.65 -4.86
CA PHE A 16 -8.13 -11.38 -5.90
C PHE A 16 -8.87 -12.66 -6.29
N VAL A 17 -8.85 -12.97 -7.59
CA VAL A 17 -9.21 -14.30 -8.08
C VAL A 17 -8.18 -15.32 -7.60
N ASN A 18 -8.49 -16.61 -7.62
CA ASN A 18 -7.48 -17.61 -7.25
C ASN A 18 -6.25 -17.48 -8.14
N ARG A 19 -5.09 -17.86 -7.60
CA ARG A 19 -3.80 -17.69 -8.31
C ARG A 19 -3.79 -18.33 -9.69
N GLU A 20 -4.40 -19.50 -9.82
CA GLU A 20 -4.52 -20.21 -11.10
C GLU A 20 -5.32 -19.44 -12.16
N ASP A 21 -6.27 -18.58 -11.72
CA ASP A 21 -7.14 -17.78 -12.58
C ASP A 21 -6.57 -16.36 -12.85
N THR A 22 -5.46 -16.00 -12.21
CA THR A 22 -4.81 -14.71 -12.40
C THR A 22 -4.31 -14.58 -13.85
N PRO A 23 -4.57 -13.46 -14.55
CA PRO A 23 -4.07 -13.25 -15.89
C PRO A 23 -2.54 -13.31 -15.94
N ARG A 24 -2.01 -13.61 -17.13
CA ARG A 24 -0.57 -13.65 -17.34
C ARG A 24 -0.10 -12.45 -18.15
N ASP A 25 1.07 -11.96 -17.81
CA ASP A 25 1.74 -10.92 -18.58
C ASP A 25 2.35 -11.49 -19.88
N PRO A 26 2.87 -10.64 -20.80
CA PRO A 26 3.50 -11.10 -22.05
C PRO A 26 4.71 -12.04 -21.85
N SER A 27 5.31 -12.08 -20.66
CA SER A 27 6.38 -13.02 -20.31
C SER A 27 5.87 -14.38 -19.84
N GLY A 28 4.55 -14.54 -19.65
CA GLY A 28 3.91 -15.73 -19.11
C GLY A 28 3.85 -15.79 -17.58
N ALA A 29 4.35 -14.77 -16.87
CA ALA A 29 4.24 -14.65 -15.43
C ALA A 29 2.84 -14.17 -15.02
N TYR A 30 2.41 -14.51 -13.78
CA TYR A 30 1.16 -13.99 -13.26
C TYR A 30 1.20 -12.46 -13.12
N ASP A 31 0.20 -11.77 -13.69
CA ASP A 31 0.06 -10.31 -13.62
C ASP A 31 -0.91 -9.92 -12.49
N PHE A 32 -0.39 -9.89 -11.27
CA PHE A 32 -1.15 -9.45 -10.10
C PHE A 32 -1.44 -7.94 -10.08
N GLU A 33 -0.76 -7.17 -10.95
CA GLU A 33 -0.99 -5.74 -11.07
C GLU A 33 -2.16 -5.42 -12.03
N SER A 34 -2.64 -6.41 -12.76
CA SER A 34 -3.79 -6.26 -13.65
C SER A 34 -5.09 -6.09 -12.87
N LEU A 35 -5.97 -5.20 -13.34
CA LEU A 35 -7.32 -5.10 -12.81
C LEU A 35 -8.12 -6.40 -12.95
N ALA A 36 -7.81 -7.21 -13.96
CA ALA A 36 -8.45 -8.52 -14.18
C ALA A 36 -8.01 -9.60 -13.18
N ALA A 37 -7.00 -9.30 -12.33
CA ALA A 37 -6.68 -10.14 -11.19
C ALA A 37 -7.70 -10.00 -10.04
N LEU A 38 -8.58 -8.99 -10.08
CA LEU A 38 -9.64 -8.77 -9.11
C LEU A 38 -11.00 -9.25 -9.62
N ASP A 39 -11.79 -9.83 -8.74
CA ASP A 39 -13.21 -10.13 -8.96
C ASP A 39 -14.05 -8.87 -8.76
N ILE A 40 -14.05 -8.01 -9.78
CA ILE A 40 -14.76 -6.72 -9.75
C ILE A 40 -16.27 -6.93 -9.57
N ALA A 41 -16.83 -7.99 -10.17
CA ALA A 41 -18.27 -8.26 -10.09
C ALA A 41 -18.68 -8.57 -8.65
N LEU A 42 -17.91 -9.39 -7.94
CA LEU A 42 -18.12 -9.68 -6.53
C LEU A 42 -17.98 -8.39 -5.70
N PHE A 43 -16.89 -7.63 -5.90
CA PHE A 43 -16.66 -6.38 -5.19
C PHE A 43 -17.83 -5.41 -5.34
N GLN A 44 -18.31 -5.17 -6.56
CA GLN A 44 -19.42 -4.28 -6.82
C GLN A 44 -20.75 -4.80 -6.22
N SER A 45 -20.95 -6.10 -6.24
CA SER A 45 -22.11 -6.75 -5.59
C SER A 45 -22.10 -6.50 -4.09
N ASP A 46 -20.95 -6.73 -3.45
CA ASP A 46 -20.80 -6.57 -2.01
C ASP A 46 -20.97 -5.11 -1.60
N MET A 47 -20.40 -4.17 -2.35
CA MET A 47 -20.57 -2.73 -2.07
C MET A 47 -22.04 -2.29 -2.18
N ARG A 48 -22.78 -2.74 -3.20
CA ARG A 48 -24.20 -2.41 -3.34
C ARG A 48 -25.04 -2.96 -2.19
N ARG A 49 -24.75 -4.19 -1.76
CA ARG A 49 -25.45 -4.82 -0.64
C ARG A 49 -25.15 -4.14 0.69
N LEU A 50 -23.88 -3.80 0.95
CA LEU A 50 -23.49 -3.02 2.13
C LEU A 50 -24.19 -1.66 2.16
N MET A 51 -24.23 -0.95 1.04
CA MET A 51 -24.94 0.35 0.94
C MET A 51 -26.47 0.21 1.10
N ALA A 52 -27.03 -0.93 0.78
CA ALA A 52 -28.42 -1.26 1.06
C ALA A 52 -28.70 -1.63 2.53
N GLY A 53 -27.64 -1.67 3.38
CA GLY A 53 -27.74 -2.05 4.79
C GLY A 53 -27.80 -3.55 5.03
N GLU A 54 -27.45 -4.37 4.03
CA GLU A 54 -27.37 -5.81 4.20
C GLU A 54 -26.08 -6.23 4.91
N GLU A 55 -26.13 -7.37 5.60
CA GLU A 55 -24.92 -8.05 6.04
C GLU A 55 -24.30 -8.81 4.85
N VAL A 56 -22.98 -8.65 4.67
CA VAL A 56 -22.21 -9.26 3.59
C VAL A 56 -21.06 -10.06 4.18
N LEU A 57 -20.87 -11.30 3.71
CA LEU A 57 -19.68 -12.09 4.00
C LEU A 57 -18.57 -11.63 3.05
N LEU A 58 -17.64 -10.80 3.55
CA LEU A 58 -16.51 -10.34 2.76
C LEU A 58 -15.58 -11.51 2.45
N PRO A 59 -14.94 -11.53 1.27
CA PRO A 59 -13.88 -12.48 0.98
C PRO A 59 -12.62 -12.17 1.78
N ARG A 60 -11.71 -13.14 1.85
CA ARG A 60 -10.34 -12.97 2.34
C ARG A 60 -9.39 -13.71 1.41
N TYR A 61 -8.33 -13.05 0.97
CA TYR A 61 -7.33 -13.70 0.13
C TYR A 61 -6.17 -14.25 0.96
N ASN A 62 -5.91 -15.53 0.82
CA ASN A 62 -4.79 -16.21 1.46
C ASN A 62 -3.57 -16.21 0.53
N PHE A 63 -2.62 -15.29 0.75
CA PHE A 63 -1.42 -15.14 -0.08
C PHE A 63 -0.50 -16.37 -0.06
N LYS A 64 -0.55 -17.20 0.99
CA LYS A 64 0.27 -18.41 1.07
C LYS A 64 -0.28 -19.50 0.14
N THR A 65 -1.57 -19.75 0.21
CA THR A 65 -2.24 -20.76 -0.63
C THR A 65 -2.56 -20.24 -2.03
N GLY A 66 -2.67 -18.92 -2.20
CA GLY A 66 -3.09 -18.27 -3.43
C GLY A 66 -4.58 -18.46 -3.72
N ARG A 67 -5.40 -18.59 -2.69
CA ARG A 67 -6.84 -18.84 -2.80
C ARG A 67 -7.66 -17.83 -2.00
N ARG A 68 -8.83 -17.52 -2.54
CA ARG A 68 -9.85 -16.77 -1.84
C ARG A 68 -10.61 -17.68 -0.87
N GLU A 69 -10.77 -17.21 0.34
CA GLU A 69 -11.47 -17.89 1.44
C GLU A 69 -12.67 -17.05 1.87
N VAL A 70 -13.59 -17.63 2.61
CA VAL A 70 -14.69 -16.90 3.23
C VAL A 70 -14.11 -16.10 4.41
N GLY A 71 -14.33 -14.81 4.41
CA GLY A 71 -13.92 -13.93 5.49
C GLY A 71 -15.02 -13.71 6.52
N SER A 72 -15.04 -12.51 7.10
CA SER A 72 -15.96 -12.16 8.19
C SER A 72 -17.23 -11.46 7.69
N PRO A 73 -18.36 -11.64 8.38
CA PRO A 73 -19.55 -10.85 8.10
C PRO A 73 -19.31 -9.38 8.44
N LEU A 74 -19.83 -8.50 7.59
CA LEU A 74 -19.80 -7.06 7.78
C LEU A 74 -21.18 -6.48 7.48
N SER A 75 -21.63 -5.58 8.34
CA SER A 75 -22.77 -4.68 8.10
C SER A 75 -22.35 -3.24 8.39
N ILE A 76 -22.93 -2.29 7.69
CA ILE A 76 -22.67 -0.87 7.88
C ILE A 76 -23.96 -0.12 8.19
N GLY A 77 -23.88 0.91 9.04
CA GLY A 77 -24.97 1.82 9.36
C GLY A 77 -24.69 3.24 8.90
N GLN A 78 -25.58 4.17 9.21
CA GLN A 78 -25.54 5.57 8.76
C GLN A 78 -24.25 6.33 9.12
N ASN A 79 -23.60 5.94 10.22
CA ASN A 79 -22.37 6.62 10.68
C ASN A 79 -21.09 5.90 10.23
N HIS A 80 -21.18 4.97 9.29
CA HIS A 80 -20.00 4.27 8.77
C HIS A 80 -19.52 4.91 7.47
N VAL A 81 -18.20 4.96 7.32
CA VAL A 81 -17.52 5.31 6.08
C VAL A 81 -16.68 4.11 5.66
N VAL A 82 -16.98 3.57 4.48
CA VAL A 82 -16.18 2.49 3.90
C VAL A 82 -14.94 3.08 3.24
N MET A 83 -13.78 2.65 3.69
CA MET A 83 -12.48 3.02 3.13
C MET A 83 -11.97 1.85 2.29
N ILE A 84 -12.02 2.00 0.97
CA ILE A 84 -11.51 1.00 0.03
C ILE A 84 -10.04 1.33 -0.24
N GLU A 85 -9.15 0.37 0.01
CA GLU A 85 -7.72 0.54 -0.25
C GLU A 85 -7.22 -0.52 -1.24
N GLY A 86 -6.24 -0.13 -2.05
CA GLY A 86 -5.58 -0.98 -3.03
C GLY A 86 -5.13 -0.20 -4.26
N ILE A 87 -4.25 -0.80 -5.05
CA ILE A 87 -3.64 -0.14 -6.22
C ILE A 87 -4.65 0.29 -7.28
N HIS A 88 -5.82 -0.36 -7.32
CA HIS A 88 -6.90 -0.04 -8.25
C HIS A 88 -7.98 0.88 -7.68
N GLY A 89 -7.83 1.37 -6.44
CA GLY A 89 -8.87 2.13 -5.73
C GLY A 89 -9.43 3.35 -6.48
N LEU A 90 -8.64 3.95 -7.38
CA LEU A 90 -9.10 5.07 -8.22
C LEU A 90 -9.68 4.65 -9.57
N ASN A 91 -9.67 3.36 -9.90
CA ASN A 91 -10.21 2.92 -11.18
C ASN A 91 -11.74 3.06 -11.19
N PRO A 92 -12.34 3.84 -12.12
CA PRO A 92 -13.78 4.09 -12.15
C PRO A 92 -14.63 2.83 -12.29
N ARG A 93 -14.07 1.76 -12.87
CA ARG A 93 -14.76 0.47 -12.97
C ARG A 93 -15.09 -0.15 -11.61
N LEU A 94 -14.40 0.19 -10.54
CA LEU A 94 -14.73 -0.31 -9.19
C LEU A 94 -15.99 0.34 -8.62
N THR A 95 -16.22 1.61 -8.94
CA THR A 95 -17.36 2.38 -8.43
C THR A 95 -18.51 2.45 -9.43
N ASP A 96 -18.44 1.68 -10.52
CA ASP A 96 -19.50 1.63 -11.52
C ASP A 96 -20.81 1.12 -10.88
N GLY A 97 -21.88 1.90 -11.07
CA GLY A 97 -23.18 1.64 -10.44
C GLY A 97 -23.33 2.15 -9.00
N LEU A 98 -22.30 2.82 -8.43
CA LEU A 98 -22.43 3.55 -7.17
C LEU A 98 -22.72 5.04 -7.45
N PRO A 99 -23.50 5.73 -6.60
CA PRO A 99 -23.70 7.17 -6.74
C PRO A 99 -22.38 7.94 -6.62
N GLU A 100 -22.09 8.82 -7.56
CA GLU A 100 -20.86 9.62 -7.53
C GLU A 100 -20.77 10.48 -6.26
N SER A 101 -21.89 11.00 -5.79
CA SER A 101 -22.00 11.78 -4.56
C SER A 101 -21.68 10.97 -3.28
N ALA A 102 -21.65 9.64 -3.35
CA ALA A 102 -21.29 8.76 -2.25
C ALA A 102 -19.82 8.35 -2.26
N THR A 103 -19.03 8.81 -3.24
CA THR A 103 -17.62 8.45 -3.38
C THR A 103 -16.72 9.66 -3.17
N TYR A 104 -15.60 9.46 -2.47
CA TYR A 104 -14.55 10.45 -2.31
C TYR A 104 -13.20 9.78 -2.57
N ARG A 105 -12.46 10.29 -3.53
CA ARG A 105 -11.26 9.65 -4.07
C ARG A 105 -10.00 10.32 -3.53
N VAL A 106 -9.15 9.55 -2.89
CA VAL A 106 -7.88 10.02 -2.31
C VAL A 106 -6.72 9.36 -3.03
N PHE A 107 -5.87 10.14 -3.70
CA PHE A 107 -4.61 9.64 -4.24
C PHE A 107 -3.49 9.85 -3.22
N ILE A 108 -2.88 8.76 -2.77
CA ILE A 108 -1.79 8.79 -1.78
C ILE A 108 -0.48 8.45 -2.48
N SER A 109 0.52 9.33 -2.36
CA SER A 109 1.86 9.07 -2.87
C SER A 109 2.92 9.81 -2.06
N ALA A 110 4.14 9.29 -2.06
CA ALA A 110 5.30 9.98 -1.49
C ALA A 110 5.82 11.03 -2.49
N PHE A 111 5.13 12.16 -2.59
CA PHE A 111 5.57 13.27 -3.46
C PHE A 111 6.77 13.96 -2.83
N THR A 112 7.97 13.48 -3.13
CA THR A 112 9.21 14.09 -2.65
C THR A 112 9.37 15.51 -3.21
N GLN A 113 9.55 16.48 -2.32
CA GLN A 113 9.72 17.89 -2.66
C GLN A 113 11.15 18.38 -2.42
N LEU A 114 12.00 17.51 -1.90
CA LEU A 114 13.41 17.84 -1.61
C LEU A 114 14.23 17.88 -2.90
N ASN A 115 15.10 18.87 -2.99
CA ASN A 115 16.15 18.94 -3.99
C ASN A 115 17.48 18.51 -3.36
N LEU A 116 18.24 17.70 -4.09
CA LEU A 116 19.63 17.38 -3.75
C LEU A 116 20.55 18.56 -4.09
N ASP A 117 20.26 19.21 -5.22
CA ASP A 117 20.93 20.39 -5.69
C ASP A 117 19.99 21.29 -6.53
N LYS A 118 20.53 22.29 -7.22
CA LYS A 118 19.75 23.24 -8.05
C LYS A 118 18.98 22.57 -9.21
N HIS A 119 19.40 21.37 -9.65
CA HIS A 119 18.90 20.70 -10.84
C HIS A 119 18.29 19.34 -10.55
N ASN A 120 18.65 18.72 -9.42
CA ASN A 120 18.28 17.36 -9.10
C ASN A 120 17.34 17.30 -7.89
N ARG A 121 16.14 16.81 -8.11
CA ARG A 121 15.17 16.51 -7.06
C ARG A 121 15.33 15.06 -6.59
N VAL A 122 15.04 14.81 -5.32
CA VAL A 122 14.93 13.45 -4.78
C VAL A 122 13.88 12.68 -5.59
N PRO A 123 14.24 11.56 -6.25
CA PRO A 123 13.28 10.79 -7.02
C PRO A 123 12.25 10.11 -6.14
N THR A 124 10.97 10.32 -6.40
CA THR A 124 9.87 9.63 -5.73
C THR A 124 9.98 8.11 -5.84
N THR A 125 10.45 7.62 -7.01
CA THR A 125 10.64 6.19 -7.25
C THR A 125 11.68 5.57 -6.33
N ASP A 126 12.76 6.30 -6.02
CA ASP A 126 13.84 5.79 -5.16
C ASP A 126 13.38 5.74 -3.70
N THR A 127 12.71 6.79 -3.24
CA THR A 127 12.09 6.81 -1.91
C THR A 127 11.12 5.62 -1.73
N ARG A 128 10.27 5.38 -2.72
CA ARG A 128 9.30 4.28 -2.69
C ARG A 128 9.97 2.90 -2.74
N LEU A 129 11.04 2.76 -3.54
CA LEU A 129 11.80 1.51 -3.59
C LEU A 129 12.49 1.23 -2.25
N LEU A 130 13.11 2.25 -1.63
CA LEU A 130 13.74 2.12 -0.31
C LEU A 130 12.71 1.77 0.77
N ARG A 131 11.57 2.45 0.82
CA ARG A 131 10.45 2.09 1.70
C ARG A 131 10.06 0.61 1.51
N ARG A 132 9.91 0.18 0.26
CA ARG A 132 9.52 -1.20 -0.05
C ARG A 132 10.57 -2.21 0.39
N ILE A 133 11.86 -1.95 0.14
CA ILE A 133 12.95 -2.85 0.56
C ILE A 133 12.92 -3.06 2.07
N VAL A 134 12.82 -1.97 2.84
CA VAL A 134 12.78 -2.04 4.31
C VAL A 134 11.53 -2.78 4.79
N ARG A 135 10.34 -2.42 4.28
CA ARG A 135 9.08 -3.07 4.66
C ARG A 135 9.04 -4.55 4.29
N ASP A 136 9.44 -4.90 3.08
CA ASP A 136 9.41 -6.28 2.60
C ASP A 136 10.36 -7.17 3.41
N ALA A 137 11.52 -6.64 3.82
CA ALA A 137 12.45 -7.34 4.71
C ALA A 137 11.86 -7.54 6.11
N ALA A 138 11.24 -6.50 6.69
CA ALA A 138 10.72 -6.53 8.05
C ALA A 138 9.45 -7.39 8.19
N HIS A 139 8.52 -7.32 7.21
CA HIS A 139 7.17 -7.87 7.37
C HIS A 139 6.83 -9.02 6.42
N ARG A 140 7.56 -9.18 5.31
CA ARG A 140 7.25 -10.16 4.26
C ARG A 140 8.32 -11.22 4.05
N GLY A 141 9.49 -11.08 4.71
CA GLY A 141 10.61 -11.99 4.60
C GLY A 141 11.29 -12.01 3.22
N TYR A 142 11.08 -10.97 2.39
CA TYR A 142 11.77 -10.85 1.10
C TYR A 142 13.14 -10.20 1.27
N THR A 143 14.11 -10.69 0.49
CA THR A 143 15.43 -10.06 0.37
C THR A 143 15.38 -8.79 -0.50
N ALA A 144 16.34 -7.89 -0.32
CA ALA A 144 16.48 -6.72 -1.19
C ALA A 144 16.61 -7.13 -2.67
N THR A 145 17.33 -8.23 -2.97
CA THR A 145 17.42 -8.79 -4.32
C THR A 145 16.05 -9.11 -4.91
N ALA A 146 15.20 -9.82 -4.15
CA ALA A 146 13.85 -10.17 -4.62
C ALA A 146 12.96 -8.95 -4.83
N THR A 147 13.06 -7.94 -3.97
CA THR A 147 12.29 -6.69 -4.09
C THR A 147 12.75 -5.87 -5.28
N ILE A 148 14.07 -5.70 -5.49
CA ILE A 148 14.64 -4.98 -6.63
C ILE A 148 14.27 -5.69 -7.94
N GLY A 149 14.41 -7.01 -8.03
CA GLY A 149 14.09 -7.79 -9.22
C GLY A 149 12.63 -7.63 -9.68
N ARG A 150 11.70 -7.46 -8.72
CA ARG A 150 10.27 -7.22 -9.02
C ARG A 150 9.92 -5.76 -9.31
N TRP A 151 10.82 -4.82 -9.03
CA TRP A 151 10.52 -3.39 -9.08
C TRP A 151 10.06 -2.90 -10.46
N ASN A 152 10.64 -3.43 -11.53
CA ASN A 152 10.22 -3.09 -12.90
C ASN A 152 8.77 -3.52 -13.19
N SER A 153 8.31 -4.64 -12.66
CA SER A 153 6.90 -5.06 -12.79
C SER A 153 5.97 -4.11 -12.06
N VAL A 154 6.32 -3.75 -10.82
CA VAL A 154 5.55 -2.77 -10.02
C VAL A 154 5.44 -1.43 -10.76
N ARG A 155 6.53 -0.91 -11.31
CA ARG A 155 6.50 0.34 -12.09
C ARG A 155 5.64 0.26 -13.34
N ARG A 156 5.63 -0.88 -14.02
CA ARG A 156 4.71 -1.09 -15.16
C ARG A 156 3.26 -1.07 -14.70
N GLY A 157 2.96 -1.74 -13.59
CA GLY A 157 1.63 -1.73 -12.98
C GLY A 157 1.17 -0.31 -12.63
N GLU A 158 2.02 0.47 -11.97
CA GLU A 158 1.73 1.88 -11.66
C GLU A 158 1.41 2.71 -12.90
N LYS A 159 2.26 2.59 -13.93
CA LYS A 159 2.09 3.32 -15.19
C LYS A 159 0.79 2.95 -15.90
N ASN A 160 0.42 1.69 -15.86
CA ASN A 160 -0.73 1.17 -16.62
C ASN A 160 -2.05 1.27 -15.84
N HIS A 161 -2.01 1.16 -14.52
CA HIS A 161 -3.21 0.94 -13.70
C HIS A 161 -3.45 1.98 -12.60
N ILE A 162 -2.44 2.82 -12.26
CA ILE A 162 -2.59 3.84 -11.22
C ILE A 162 -2.55 5.25 -11.84
N PHE A 163 -1.47 5.60 -12.52
CA PHE A 163 -1.28 6.96 -13.02
C PHE A 163 -2.33 7.44 -14.02
N PRO A 164 -2.93 6.59 -14.88
CA PRO A 164 -4.02 7.03 -15.74
C PRO A 164 -5.24 7.59 -15.00
N TYR A 165 -5.45 7.13 -13.74
CA TYR A 165 -6.60 7.50 -12.93
C TYR A 165 -6.28 8.54 -11.84
N GLN A 166 -5.02 8.94 -11.67
CA GLN A 166 -4.64 9.87 -10.60
C GLN A 166 -5.39 11.20 -10.65
N ASN A 167 -5.67 11.70 -11.86
CA ASN A 167 -6.39 12.98 -12.04
C ASN A 167 -7.88 12.91 -11.72
N SER A 168 -8.43 11.71 -11.48
CA SER A 168 -9.81 11.54 -11.00
C SER A 168 -9.94 11.61 -9.48
N ALA A 169 -8.83 11.81 -8.77
CA ALA A 169 -8.86 11.98 -7.33
C ALA A 169 -9.40 13.35 -6.92
N ASP A 170 -10.23 13.36 -5.88
CA ASP A 170 -10.77 14.59 -5.29
C ASP A 170 -9.70 15.31 -4.46
N VAL A 171 -8.75 14.54 -3.90
CA VAL A 171 -7.64 15.10 -3.11
C VAL A 171 -6.37 14.26 -3.28
N PHE A 172 -5.22 14.94 -3.19
CA PHE A 172 -3.90 14.33 -3.18
C PHE A 172 -3.33 14.40 -1.76
N PHE A 173 -2.97 13.24 -1.23
CA PHE A 173 -2.28 13.16 0.06
C PHE A 173 -0.80 12.85 -0.16
N ASN A 174 0.06 13.77 0.28
CA ASN A 174 1.51 13.56 0.25
C ASN A 174 1.97 12.78 1.49
N SER A 175 2.41 11.55 1.30
CA SER A 175 2.94 10.70 2.38
C SER A 175 4.46 10.84 2.58
N ALA A 176 5.15 11.73 1.83
CA ALA A 176 6.58 11.95 2.01
C ALA A 176 6.86 12.73 3.28
N LEU A 177 7.87 12.30 4.02
CA LEU A 177 8.40 13.00 5.19
C LEU A 177 9.80 13.51 4.87
N VAL A 178 10.10 14.76 5.26
CA VAL A 178 11.37 15.43 4.92
C VAL A 178 12.59 14.64 5.41
N TYR A 179 12.47 13.98 6.56
CA TYR A 179 13.55 13.24 7.23
C TYR A 179 13.53 11.73 6.99
N GLU A 180 12.61 11.22 6.15
CA GLU A 180 12.41 9.78 6.01
C GLU A 180 13.63 9.04 5.45
N LEU A 181 14.36 9.63 4.49
CA LEU A 181 15.54 9.01 3.92
C LEU A 181 16.67 8.89 4.94
N SER A 182 16.81 9.88 5.82
CA SER A 182 17.74 9.82 6.96
C SER A 182 17.37 8.71 7.95
N ALA A 183 16.08 8.49 8.19
CA ALA A 183 15.60 7.42 9.07
C ALA A 183 15.66 6.03 8.42
N LEU A 184 15.41 5.94 7.11
CA LEU A 184 15.47 4.68 6.36
C LEU A 184 16.90 4.22 6.04
N LYS A 185 17.87 5.15 5.92
CA LYS A 185 19.24 4.85 5.54
C LYS A 185 19.87 3.75 6.39
N PRO A 186 19.89 3.81 7.73
CA PRO A 186 20.51 2.77 8.56
C PRO A 186 19.83 1.39 8.44
N LEU A 187 18.57 1.35 8.01
CA LEU A 187 17.83 0.11 7.77
C LEU A 187 18.05 -0.44 6.36
N ALA A 188 18.12 0.45 5.36
CA ALA A 188 18.23 0.08 3.96
C ALA A 188 19.65 -0.35 3.57
N GLU A 189 20.68 0.35 4.04
CA GLU A 189 22.09 0.08 3.66
C GLU A 189 22.51 -1.38 3.94
N PRO A 190 22.27 -1.97 5.13
CA PRO A 190 22.61 -3.37 5.39
C PRO A 190 21.90 -4.35 4.45
N LEU A 191 20.65 -4.06 4.06
CA LEU A 191 19.89 -4.89 3.14
C LEU A 191 20.43 -4.80 1.71
N LEU A 192 20.81 -3.60 1.27
CA LEU A 192 21.40 -3.37 -0.05
C LEU A 192 22.81 -4.01 -0.16
N LEU A 193 23.58 -4.01 0.91
CA LEU A 193 24.90 -4.66 0.96
C LEU A 193 24.83 -6.18 0.77
N GLN A 194 23.73 -6.82 1.16
CA GLN A 194 23.53 -8.26 1.01
C GLN A 194 23.22 -8.70 -0.43
N VAL A 195 22.93 -7.77 -1.35
CA VAL A 195 22.66 -8.09 -2.76
C VAL A 195 23.93 -8.64 -3.39
N GLU A 196 23.82 -9.81 -4.04
CA GLU A 196 24.95 -10.54 -4.59
C GLU A 196 25.66 -9.77 -5.70
N GLN A 197 27.00 -9.84 -5.69
CA GLN A 197 27.85 -9.22 -6.72
C GLN A 197 27.62 -9.88 -8.09
N GLY A 198 27.71 -9.09 -9.15
CA GLY A 198 27.57 -9.57 -10.53
C GLY A 198 26.13 -9.73 -11.00
N THR A 199 25.13 -9.44 -10.18
CA THR A 199 23.72 -9.46 -10.56
C THR A 199 23.24 -8.09 -11.04
N PRO A 200 22.20 -8.03 -11.91
CA PRO A 200 21.58 -6.76 -12.30
C PRO A 200 21.04 -5.97 -11.10
N GLU A 201 20.50 -6.67 -10.11
CA GLU A 201 19.98 -6.10 -8.86
C GLU A 201 21.09 -5.40 -8.05
N ARG A 202 22.34 -5.88 -8.16
CA ARG A 202 23.49 -5.25 -7.50
C ARG A 202 23.80 -3.87 -8.08
N LEU A 203 23.61 -3.66 -9.38
CA LEU A 203 23.81 -2.35 -9.99
C LEU A 203 22.82 -1.33 -9.39
N GLU A 204 21.57 -1.74 -9.24
CA GLU A 204 20.53 -0.90 -8.62
C GLU A 204 20.82 -0.68 -7.13
N ALA A 205 21.22 -1.72 -6.41
CA ALA A 205 21.61 -1.59 -5.00
C ALA A 205 22.79 -0.60 -4.81
N ASN A 206 23.81 -0.65 -5.66
CA ASN A 206 24.93 0.29 -5.63
C ASN A 206 24.49 1.72 -5.93
N ARG A 207 23.57 1.89 -6.90
CA ARG A 207 23.00 3.20 -7.23
C ARG A 207 22.23 3.78 -6.03
N LEU A 208 21.39 2.97 -5.37
CA LEU A 208 20.64 3.38 -4.18
C LEU A 208 21.57 3.69 -3.00
N MET A 209 22.63 2.92 -2.80
CA MET A 209 23.63 3.22 -1.77
C MET A 209 24.33 4.56 -2.06
N ALA A 210 24.75 4.81 -3.31
CA ALA A 210 25.33 6.10 -3.69
C ALA A 210 24.35 7.26 -3.48
N PHE A 211 23.06 7.07 -3.79
CA PHE A 211 22.01 8.04 -3.50
C PHE A 211 21.87 8.32 -2.00
N LEU A 212 21.91 7.28 -1.16
CA LEU A 212 21.80 7.41 0.30
C LEU A 212 23.00 8.16 0.93
N GLN A 213 24.15 8.27 0.24
CA GLN A 213 25.30 9.05 0.76
C GLN A 213 25.00 10.55 0.87
N TRP A 214 23.99 11.05 0.18
CA TRP A 214 23.56 12.46 0.28
C TRP A 214 22.81 12.79 1.58
N PHE A 215 22.45 11.78 2.37
CA PHE A 215 21.65 11.93 3.58
C PHE A 215 22.45 11.51 4.81
N GLU A 216 22.46 12.36 5.83
CA GLU A 216 22.97 11.95 7.15
C GLU A 216 22.01 10.93 7.78
N PRO A 217 22.51 9.83 8.35
CA PRO A 217 21.65 8.87 9.04
C PRO A 217 21.05 9.51 10.30
N LEU A 218 19.77 9.27 10.53
CA LEU A 218 19.13 9.66 11.78
C LEU A 218 19.61 8.70 12.89
N PRO A 219 20.23 9.20 13.98
CA PRO A 219 20.66 8.35 15.09
C PRO A 219 19.47 7.61 15.72
N GLU A 220 19.70 6.40 16.20
CA GLU A 220 18.67 5.60 16.87
C GLU A 220 18.06 6.34 18.07
N SER A 221 18.88 7.11 18.80
CA SER A 221 18.43 7.97 19.89
C SER A 221 17.36 8.98 19.46
N ASP A 222 17.37 9.40 18.21
CA ASP A 222 16.49 10.43 17.68
C ASP A 222 15.22 9.83 17.05
N LEU A 223 15.22 8.54 16.73
CA LEU A 223 14.02 7.83 16.27
C LEU A 223 12.89 7.88 17.31
N ARG A 224 13.21 8.06 18.60
CA ARG A 224 12.21 8.26 19.68
C ARG A 224 11.35 9.50 19.50
N TYR A 225 11.84 10.53 18.76
CA TYR A 225 11.10 11.76 18.48
C TYR A 225 10.11 11.60 17.32
N VAL A 226 10.20 10.52 16.56
CA VAL A 226 9.19 10.16 15.58
C VAL A 226 7.95 9.69 16.33
N THR A 227 6.82 10.39 16.15
CA THR A 227 5.56 10.07 16.84
C THR A 227 5.11 8.65 16.52
N ASN A 228 4.41 8.00 17.45
CA ASN A 228 3.99 6.60 17.30
C ASN A 228 2.93 6.39 16.22
N ASP A 229 2.23 7.44 15.80
CA ASP A 229 1.24 7.47 14.73
C ASP A 229 1.81 7.93 13.38
N SER A 230 3.11 8.20 13.31
CA SER A 230 3.78 8.58 12.08
C SER A 230 3.71 7.46 11.03
N LEU A 231 3.45 7.82 9.77
CA LEU A 231 3.55 6.89 8.63
C LEU A 231 4.92 6.20 8.54
N LEU A 232 5.97 6.86 9.02
CA LEU A 232 7.31 6.29 9.01
C LEU A 232 7.42 5.04 9.90
N ARG A 233 6.56 4.93 10.93
CA ARG A 233 6.55 3.78 11.84
C ARG A 233 6.21 2.45 11.14
N GLU A 234 5.54 2.48 10.00
CA GLU A 234 5.37 1.29 9.16
C GLU A 234 6.71 0.66 8.74
N PHE A 235 7.76 1.47 8.64
CA PHE A 235 9.08 1.05 8.16
C PHE A 235 10.09 0.87 9.28
N ILE A 236 10.05 1.73 10.31
CA ILE A 236 11.01 1.69 11.42
C ILE A 236 10.48 0.96 12.66
N GLY A 237 9.22 0.53 12.63
CA GLY A 237 8.56 -0.19 13.74
C GLY A 237 8.02 0.72 14.84
N GLY A 238 7.28 0.11 15.78
CA GLY A 238 6.72 0.79 16.94
C GLY A 238 5.52 1.69 16.65
N SER A 239 4.72 1.35 15.63
CA SER A 239 3.47 2.04 15.33
C SER A 239 2.38 1.68 16.34
N VAL A 240 1.67 2.68 16.85
CA VAL A 240 0.42 2.43 17.63
C VAL A 240 -0.70 1.91 16.73
N LEU A 241 -0.57 2.03 15.42
CA LEU A 241 -1.57 1.59 14.45
C LEU A 241 -1.45 0.09 14.12
N GLU A 242 -0.33 -0.57 14.46
CA GLU A 242 -0.17 -2.02 14.26
C GLU A 242 -1.22 -2.86 15.01
N THR A 243 -1.62 -2.40 16.18
CA THR A 243 -2.64 -3.05 17.01
C THR A 243 -4.04 -2.46 16.79
N PHE A 244 -4.16 -1.46 15.93
CA PHE A 244 -5.42 -0.80 15.65
C PHE A 244 -6.22 -1.63 14.65
N HIS A 245 -7.17 -2.40 15.15
CA HIS A 245 -8.18 -3.06 14.33
C HIS A 245 -9.52 -2.34 14.54
N PRO A 246 -10.06 -1.66 13.53
CA PRO A 246 -11.36 -0.99 13.62
C PRO A 246 -12.46 -1.93 14.12
N SER A 247 -12.43 -3.21 13.75
CA SER A 247 -13.39 -4.23 14.19
C SER A 247 -13.43 -4.45 15.71
N HIS A 248 -12.33 -4.25 16.44
CA HIS A 248 -12.32 -4.38 17.90
C HIS A 248 -13.14 -3.26 18.59
N TRP A 249 -13.36 -2.16 17.94
CA TRP A 249 -14.19 -1.06 18.44
C TRP A 249 -15.70 -1.31 18.28
N TYR A 250 -16.08 -2.19 17.35
CA TYR A 250 -17.49 -2.52 17.14
C TYR A 250 -17.99 -3.61 18.10
N ALA A 251 -17.13 -4.55 18.48
CA ALA A 251 -17.49 -5.66 19.36
C ALA A 251 -17.78 -5.22 20.81
N THR A 252 -17.28 -4.06 21.26
CA THR A 252 -17.42 -3.59 22.65
C THR A 252 -18.58 -2.63 22.88
N ARG A 253 -19.34 -2.23 21.85
CA ARG A 253 -20.47 -1.28 21.99
C ARG A 253 -21.83 -1.82 21.56
N SER A 254 -21.96 -3.12 21.35
CA SER A 254 -23.27 -3.75 21.09
C SER A 254 -24.03 -4.12 22.38
N VAL A 255 -23.61 -3.62 23.54
CA VAL A 255 -24.30 -3.82 24.83
C VAL A 255 -24.31 -2.49 25.58
N GLU A 256 -25.20 -1.60 25.16
CA GLU A 256 -25.89 -0.63 26.02
C GLU A 256 -27.09 -0.06 25.25
#